data_4aab2100aae250209a12d6f0c6f3f44d
#
_entry.id   4aab2100aae250209a12d6f0c6f3f44d
#
_cell.length_a   1.000
_cell.length_b   1.000
_cell.length_c   1.000
_cell.angle_alpha   90.00
_cell.angle_beta   90.00
_cell.angle_gamma   90.00
#
_symmetry.space_group_name_H-M   'P 1'
#
loop_
_entity.id
_entity.type
_entity.pdbx_description
1 polymer ?
#
loop_
_entity_poly.entity_id
_entity_poly.type
_entity_poly.pdbx_seq_one_letter_code
_entity_poly.pdbx_strand_id
1 'polypeptide(L)'
;HWAYDAVNKLAAEGVVDGYPDGTYGGDKLMTRYEMAQIVAKAMAKGANVDKLAAEFADELDSLGVRVANLEKKADNVKITGQIRAAYGDSDEKGNYGKLRTRLFVKGQINEDWTYTGRLQNEQDWANTNSGDDKVSLNWAYVSGRVGGVMLDAGRQNFKPHTGNVLDAEFDGIKAAYGKEIKLTGFVGKADADDGKTSDFGMIDDGDRLYAVD
;
A
#
# COMPACT_ATOMS: atom_id res chain seq x y z
N HIS A 1 -39.51 7.14 27.98
CA HIS A 1 -39.29 7.09 26.53
C HIS A 1 -38.86 5.68 26.17
N TRP A 2 -39.41 5.09 25.11
CA TRP A 2 -39.17 3.70 24.71
C TRP A 2 -37.66 3.37 24.53
N ALA A 3 -36.83 4.35 24.10
CA ALA A 3 -35.40 4.15 23.94
C ALA A 3 -34.68 3.94 25.28
N TYR A 4 -35.17 4.57 26.36
CA TYR A 4 -34.65 4.38 27.71
C TYR A 4 -34.89 2.92 28.20
N ASP A 5 -36.08 2.41 27.96
CA ASP A 5 -36.42 1.02 28.32
C ASP A 5 -35.60 0.01 27.52
N ALA A 6 -35.36 0.29 26.24
CA ALA A 6 -34.52 -0.54 25.39
C ALA A 6 -33.06 -0.58 25.85
N VAL A 7 -32.46 0.58 26.22
CA VAL A 7 -31.08 0.66 26.74
C VAL A 7 -30.97 -0.03 28.09
N ASN A 8 -31.93 0.16 28.99
CA ASN A 8 -31.95 -0.53 30.28
C ASN A 8 -32.00 -2.06 30.10
N LYS A 9 -32.73 -2.56 29.12
CA LYS A 9 -32.78 -4.00 28.80
C LYS A 9 -31.41 -4.48 28.33
N LEU A 10 -30.76 -3.77 27.41
CA LEU A 10 -29.40 -4.11 26.94
C LEU A 10 -28.37 -4.09 28.06
N ALA A 11 -28.56 -3.22 29.02
CA ALA A 11 -27.73 -3.14 30.21
C ALA A 11 -27.94 -4.35 31.15
N ALA A 12 -29.18 -4.69 31.41
CA ALA A 12 -29.50 -5.86 32.22
C ALA A 12 -28.97 -7.16 31.59
N GLU A 13 -28.90 -7.24 30.28
CA GLU A 13 -28.33 -8.35 29.50
C GLU A 13 -26.76 -8.31 29.45
N GLY A 14 -26.11 -7.30 30.05
CA GLY A 14 -24.65 -7.15 30.04
C GLY A 14 -24.07 -6.84 28.66
N VAL A 15 -24.90 -6.39 27.74
CA VAL A 15 -24.51 -6.04 26.37
C VAL A 15 -23.88 -4.67 26.31
N VAL A 16 -24.33 -3.75 27.17
CA VAL A 16 -23.86 -2.38 27.28
C VAL A 16 -23.25 -2.18 28.66
N ASP A 17 -22.01 -1.71 28.70
CA ASP A 17 -21.33 -1.38 29.94
C ASP A 17 -21.82 -0.01 30.42
N GLY A 18 -22.22 0.10 31.72
CA GLY A 18 -22.49 1.38 32.37
C GLY A 18 -21.22 2.19 32.60
N TYR A 19 -21.35 3.33 33.24
CA TYR A 19 -20.19 4.08 33.76
C TYR A 19 -19.42 3.21 34.77
N PRO A 20 -18.11 3.53 35.03
CA PRO A 20 -17.29 2.75 35.99
C PRO A 20 -17.88 2.66 37.39
N ASP A 21 -18.82 3.54 37.74
CA ASP A 21 -19.55 3.56 39.02
C ASP A 21 -20.82 2.65 39.00
N GLY A 22 -21.06 1.93 37.90
CA GLY A 22 -22.20 1.06 37.70
C GLY A 22 -23.51 1.80 37.43
N THR A 23 -23.48 3.12 37.27
CA THR A 23 -24.68 3.92 36.95
C THR A 23 -24.81 4.16 35.44
N TYR A 24 -26.03 4.39 34.97
CA TYR A 24 -26.32 4.72 33.57
C TYR A 24 -26.44 6.22 33.33
N GLY A 25 -26.29 7.06 34.36
CA GLY A 25 -26.35 8.52 34.26
C GLY A 25 -27.59 9.00 33.50
N GLY A 26 -28.77 8.42 33.79
CA GLY A 26 -30.02 8.69 33.06
C GLY A 26 -30.47 10.13 33.03
N ASP A 27 -29.90 10.97 33.86
CA ASP A 27 -30.15 12.43 33.90
C ASP A 27 -29.17 13.22 32.99
N LYS A 28 -28.18 12.59 32.37
CA LYS A 28 -27.28 13.24 31.44
C LYS A 28 -27.87 13.24 30.02
N LEU A 29 -27.88 14.41 29.40
CA LEU A 29 -28.21 14.53 28.00
C LEU A 29 -27.16 13.77 27.16
N MET A 30 -27.63 12.80 26.42
CA MET A 30 -26.83 12.00 25.48
C MET A 30 -27.14 12.46 24.07
N THR A 31 -26.11 12.63 23.25
CA THR A 31 -26.27 12.96 21.83
C THR A 31 -26.77 11.76 21.06
N ARG A 32 -27.42 11.98 19.91
CA ARG A 32 -27.85 10.87 19.03
C ARG A 32 -26.66 10.01 18.55
N TYR A 33 -25.49 10.61 18.34
CA TYR A 33 -24.28 9.87 17.99
C TYR A 33 -23.75 8.96 19.09
N GLU A 34 -23.78 9.41 20.34
CA GLU A 34 -23.40 8.55 21.49
C GLU A 34 -24.35 7.38 21.62
N MET A 35 -25.66 7.59 21.40
CA MET A 35 -26.64 6.52 21.38
C MET A 35 -26.38 5.55 20.22
N ALA A 36 -26.09 6.04 19.03
CA ALA A 36 -25.76 5.21 17.87
C ALA A 36 -24.50 4.34 18.12
N GLN A 37 -23.49 4.85 18.82
CA GLN A 37 -22.32 4.06 19.20
C GLN A 37 -22.67 2.91 20.17
N ILE A 38 -23.58 3.15 21.10
CA ILE A 38 -24.08 2.11 22.01
C ILE A 38 -24.83 1.04 21.20
N VAL A 39 -25.70 1.46 20.27
CA VAL A 39 -26.44 0.54 19.39
C VAL A 39 -25.48 -0.28 18.53
N ALA A 40 -24.45 0.33 17.93
CA ALA A 40 -23.44 -0.37 17.15
C ALA A 40 -22.68 -1.42 17.96
N LYS A 41 -22.31 -1.12 19.21
CA LYS A 41 -21.68 -2.09 20.12
C LYS A 41 -22.61 -3.25 20.46
N ALA A 42 -23.89 -2.97 20.69
CA ALA A 42 -24.89 -3.97 20.98
C ALA A 42 -25.11 -4.91 19.79
N MET A 43 -25.17 -4.37 18.57
CA MET A 43 -25.24 -5.16 17.34
C MET A 43 -24.02 -6.07 17.17
N ALA A 44 -22.81 -5.56 17.42
CA ALA A 44 -21.56 -6.34 17.35
C ALA A 44 -21.53 -7.51 18.36
N LYS A 45 -22.21 -7.37 19.51
CA LYS A 45 -22.39 -8.43 20.50
C LYS A 45 -23.58 -9.36 20.20
N GLY A 46 -24.27 -9.16 19.08
CA GLY A 46 -25.40 -10.01 18.64
C GLY A 46 -26.73 -9.74 19.36
N ALA A 47 -26.87 -8.59 20.01
CA ALA A 47 -28.12 -8.22 20.65
C ALA A 47 -29.19 -7.82 19.61
N ASN A 48 -30.46 -8.16 19.91
CA ASN A 48 -31.55 -7.70 19.06
C ASN A 48 -31.91 -6.25 19.39
N VAL A 49 -31.53 -5.36 18.51
CA VAL A 49 -31.67 -3.90 18.61
C VAL A 49 -32.40 -3.29 17.40
N ASP A 50 -33.22 -4.07 16.70
CA ASP A 50 -33.83 -3.68 15.42
C ASP A 50 -34.56 -2.32 15.48
N LYS A 51 -35.30 -2.04 16.54
CA LYS A 51 -35.97 -0.77 16.72
C LYS A 51 -35.01 0.40 16.95
N LEU A 52 -33.94 0.17 17.71
CA LEU A 52 -32.91 1.18 17.94
C LEU A 52 -32.08 1.39 16.67
N ALA A 53 -31.75 0.33 15.93
CA ALA A 53 -31.04 0.42 14.67
C ALA A 53 -31.83 1.22 13.62
N ALA A 54 -33.15 1.04 13.54
CA ALA A 54 -34.01 1.80 12.66
C ALA A 54 -34.10 3.29 13.06
N GLU A 55 -34.20 3.59 14.37
CA GLU A 55 -34.27 4.96 14.88
C GLU A 55 -32.97 5.74 14.66
N PHE A 56 -31.80 5.07 14.74
CA PHE A 56 -30.47 5.69 14.60
C PHE A 56 -29.79 5.33 13.29
N ALA A 57 -30.56 4.99 12.25
CA ALA A 57 -30.01 4.53 10.97
C ALA A 57 -29.06 5.54 10.33
N ASP A 58 -29.41 6.82 10.32
CA ASP A 58 -28.62 7.89 9.73
C ASP A 58 -27.30 8.09 10.47
N GLU A 59 -27.32 8.01 11.80
CA GLU A 59 -26.10 8.12 12.61
C GLU A 59 -25.24 6.87 12.50
N LEU A 60 -25.82 5.68 12.41
CA LEU A 60 -25.11 4.44 12.18
C LEU A 60 -24.44 4.41 10.80
N ASP A 61 -25.14 4.87 9.76
CA ASP A 61 -24.56 5.03 8.42
C ASP A 61 -23.41 6.05 8.42
N SER A 62 -23.58 7.17 9.10
CA SER A 62 -22.53 8.18 9.24
C SER A 62 -21.30 7.63 9.98
N LEU A 63 -21.49 6.81 11.01
CA LEU A 63 -20.41 6.13 11.73
C LEU A 63 -19.74 5.08 10.84
N GLY A 64 -20.51 4.29 10.09
CA GLY A 64 -20.01 3.29 9.15
C GLY A 64 -19.19 3.90 8.02
N VAL A 65 -19.68 4.99 7.42
CA VAL A 65 -18.95 5.74 6.39
C VAL A 65 -17.65 6.33 6.96
N ARG A 66 -17.66 6.85 8.18
CA ARG A 66 -16.45 7.37 8.81
C ARG A 66 -15.43 6.28 9.11
N VAL A 67 -15.85 5.10 9.58
CA VAL A 67 -14.96 3.96 9.81
C VAL A 67 -14.40 3.44 8.49
N ALA A 68 -15.25 3.22 7.48
CA ALA A 68 -14.82 2.79 6.15
C ALA A 68 -13.86 3.79 5.48
N ASN A 69 -14.07 5.09 5.65
CA ASN A 69 -13.17 6.12 5.14
C ASN A 69 -11.84 6.19 5.90
N LEU A 70 -11.86 5.90 7.21
CA LEU A 70 -10.64 5.80 8.02
C LEU A 70 -9.84 4.54 7.65
N GLU A 71 -10.50 3.40 7.45
CA GLU A 71 -9.88 2.17 6.96
C GLU A 71 -9.27 2.37 5.56
N LYS A 72 -10.02 2.96 4.63
CA LYS A 72 -9.49 3.32 3.30
C LYS A 72 -8.29 4.26 3.38
N LYS A 73 -8.26 5.19 4.31
CA LYS A 73 -7.13 6.12 4.49
C LYS A 73 -5.95 5.46 5.22
N ALA A 74 -6.21 4.55 6.15
CA ALA A 74 -5.16 3.83 6.88
C ALA A 74 -4.41 2.86 5.96
N ASP A 75 -5.12 2.22 5.00
CA ASP A 75 -4.52 1.30 4.02
C ASP A 75 -4.00 1.98 2.75
N ASN A 76 -4.03 3.31 2.69
CA ASN A 76 -3.67 4.05 1.48
C ASN A 76 -2.19 3.95 1.12
N VAL A 77 -1.31 3.69 2.09
CA VAL A 77 0.13 3.53 1.87
C VAL A 77 0.63 2.27 2.55
N LYS A 78 1.05 1.29 1.75
CA LYS A 78 1.71 0.08 2.23
C LYS A 78 3.22 0.24 2.09
N ILE A 79 3.92 0.05 3.19
CA ILE A 79 5.38 0.07 3.25
C ILE A 79 5.86 -1.34 3.58
N THR A 80 6.77 -1.88 2.75
CA THR A 80 7.39 -3.19 2.96
C THR A 80 8.88 -3.08 2.78
N GLY A 81 9.64 -3.95 3.43
CA GLY A 81 11.10 -3.94 3.37
C GLY A 81 11.68 -5.27 2.93
N GLN A 82 12.87 -5.23 2.34
CA GLN A 82 13.68 -6.39 2.02
C GLN A 82 15.11 -6.12 2.45
N ILE A 83 15.71 -7.07 3.15
CA ILE A 83 17.13 -7.05 3.51
C ILE A 83 17.78 -8.29 2.89
N ARG A 84 18.93 -8.09 2.24
CA ARG A 84 19.76 -9.15 1.69
C ARG A 84 21.19 -8.94 2.14
N ALA A 85 21.72 -9.90 2.90
CA ALA A 85 23.14 -10.00 3.20
C ALA A 85 23.78 -11.04 2.25
N ALA A 86 24.95 -10.73 1.73
CA ALA A 86 25.76 -11.64 0.94
C ALA A 86 27.21 -11.52 1.39
N TYR A 87 27.86 -12.65 1.61
CA TYR A 87 29.30 -12.74 1.90
C TYR A 87 29.91 -13.77 0.97
N GLY A 88 31.09 -13.50 0.50
CA GLY A 88 31.84 -14.42 -0.34
C GLY A 88 33.29 -14.03 -0.44
N ASP A 89 34.11 -14.99 -0.87
CA ASP A 89 35.49 -14.85 -1.22
C ASP A 89 35.70 -15.37 -2.64
N SER A 90 36.40 -14.61 -3.46
CA SER A 90 36.70 -15.01 -4.81
C SER A 90 38.13 -14.58 -5.18
N ASP A 91 38.83 -15.41 -5.93
CA ASP A 91 40.21 -15.16 -6.39
C ASP A 91 40.33 -13.89 -7.21
N GLU A 92 39.27 -13.48 -7.90
CA GLU A 92 39.27 -12.28 -8.74
C GLU A 92 38.89 -10.98 -8.00
N LYS A 93 38.00 -11.07 -7.01
CA LYS A 93 37.41 -9.88 -6.33
C LYS A 93 37.80 -9.78 -4.86
N GLY A 94 38.51 -10.78 -4.31
CA GLY A 94 38.79 -10.89 -2.88
C GLY A 94 37.52 -11.08 -2.05
N ASN A 95 37.64 -10.84 -0.76
CA ASN A 95 36.50 -10.93 0.17
C ASN A 95 35.50 -9.80 -0.10
N TYR A 96 34.23 -10.15 -0.21
CA TYR A 96 33.17 -9.18 -0.28
C TYR A 96 32.09 -9.48 0.76
N GLY A 97 31.53 -8.44 1.34
CA GLY A 97 30.39 -8.54 2.26
C GLY A 97 29.42 -7.41 1.96
N LYS A 98 28.26 -7.73 1.39
CA LYS A 98 27.29 -6.75 0.97
C LYS A 98 26.01 -6.87 1.75
N LEU A 99 25.50 -5.74 2.21
CA LEU A 99 24.17 -5.61 2.80
C LEU A 99 23.33 -4.69 1.93
N ARG A 100 22.30 -5.25 1.31
CA ARG A 100 21.34 -4.47 0.52
C ARG A 100 20.02 -4.36 1.27
N THR A 101 19.61 -3.12 1.51
CA THR A 101 18.31 -2.79 2.10
C THR A 101 17.43 -2.15 1.03
N ARG A 102 16.21 -2.63 0.90
CA ARG A 102 15.18 -2.07 0.02
C ARG A 102 13.92 -1.74 0.79
N LEU A 103 13.35 -0.59 0.52
CA LEU A 103 12.06 -0.16 1.05
C LEU A 103 11.12 0.07 -0.13
N PHE A 104 10.00 -0.64 -0.12
CA PHE A 104 8.94 -0.49 -1.12
C PHE A 104 7.81 0.31 -0.51
N VAL A 105 7.37 1.31 -1.24
CA VAL A 105 6.22 2.15 -0.90
C VAL A 105 5.19 2.00 -2.00
N LYS A 106 4.00 1.55 -1.65
CA LYS A 106 2.88 1.48 -2.59
C LYS A 106 1.71 2.25 -1.98
N GLY A 107 1.25 3.26 -2.68
CA GLY A 107 0.14 4.13 -2.23
C GLY A 107 -0.93 4.27 -3.29
N GLN A 108 -2.19 4.39 -2.86
CA GLN A 108 -3.30 4.73 -3.74
C GLN A 108 -3.40 6.25 -3.85
N ILE A 109 -3.37 6.79 -5.07
CA ILE A 109 -3.52 8.22 -5.34
C ILE A 109 -5.01 8.57 -5.39
N ASN A 110 -5.77 7.79 -6.13
CA ASN A 110 -7.23 7.85 -6.22
C ASN A 110 -7.78 6.47 -6.63
N GLU A 111 -9.06 6.38 -6.98
CA GLU A 111 -9.71 5.11 -7.32
C GLU A 111 -9.06 4.38 -8.50
N ASP A 112 -8.51 5.13 -9.47
CA ASP A 112 -7.94 4.59 -10.72
C ASP A 112 -6.41 4.51 -10.70
N TRP A 113 -5.71 5.25 -9.82
CA TRP A 113 -4.27 5.42 -9.87
C TRP A 113 -3.57 5.05 -8.58
N THR A 114 -2.47 4.33 -8.71
CA THR A 114 -1.56 3.95 -7.61
C THR A 114 -0.15 4.46 -7.89
N TYR A 115 0.58 4.76 -6.83
CA TYR A 115 2.01 5.06 -6.86
C TYR A 115 2.80 3.86 -6.35
N THR A 116 3.95 3.58 -6.98
CA THR A 116 4.92 2.58 -6.52
C THR A 116 6.31 3.19 -6.49
N GLY A 117 6.96 3.09 -5.34
CA GLY A 117 8.33 3.54 -5.14
C GLY A 117 9.21 2.43 -4.55
N ARG A 118 10.50 2.42 -4.90
CA ARG A 118 11.52 1.58 -4.30
C ARG A 118 12.75 2.39 -3.99
N LEU A 119 13.07 2.48 -2.72
CA LEU A 119 14.35 3.00 -2.24
C LEU A 119 15.31 1.83 -2.01
N GLN A 120 16.57 2.00 -2.34
CA GLN A 120 17.61 1.01 -2.15
C GLN A 120 18.87 1.66 -1.58
N ASN A 121 19.48 0.98 -0.62
CA ASN A 121 20.83 1.25 -0.14
C ASN A 121 21.63 -0.05 -0.21
N GLU A 122 22.90 0.03 -0.62
CA GLU A 122 23.82 -1.11 -0.62
C GLU A 122 25.09 -0.71 0.12
N GLN A 123 25.49 -1.49 1.11
CA GLN A 123 26.68 -1.29 1.91
C GLN A 123 27.63 -2.45 1.69
N ASP A 124 28.91 -2.16 1.52
CA ASP A 124 30.00 -3.15 1.51
C ASP A 124 30.73 -3.10 2.85
N TRP A 125 30.52 -4.11 3.68
CA TRP A 125 31.03 -4.20 5.05
C TRP A 125 32.32 -5.01 5.17
N ALA A 126 32.74 -5.71 4.11
CA ALA A 126 33.99 -6.45 4.09
C ALA A 126 35.19 -5.57 3.73
N ASN A 127 34.99 -4.42 3.11
CA ASN A 127 35.99 -3.47 2.75
C ASN A 127 35.95 -2.22 3.64
N THR A 128 37.11 -1.57 3.84
CA THR A 128 37.24 -0.39 4.71
C THR A 128 36.46 0.84 4.25
N ASN A 129 35.98 0.87 3.02
CA ASN A 129 35.03 1.84 2.49
C ASN A 129 33.60 1.26 2.57
N SER A 130 33.18 1.06 3.76
CA SER A 130 31.90 0.49 4.06
C SER A 130 30.76 1.46 3.76
N GLY A 131 30.20 1.33 2.63
CA GLY A 131 28.89 1.84 2.43
C GLY A 131 28.86 3.18 1.73
N ASP A 132 28.17 3.14 0.65
CA ASP A 132 27.60 4.33 0.09
C ASP A 132 26.46 4.79 1.01
N ASP A 133 26.60 5.93 1.66
CA ASP A 133 25.52 6.57 2.42
C ASP A 133 24.36 6.99 1.54
N LYS A 134 24.43 6.70 0.24
CA LYS A 134 23.42 7.06 -0.74
C LYS A 134 22.24 6.10 -0.69
N VAL A 135 21.08 6.69 -0.71
CA VAL A 135 19.81 5.99 -0.95
C VAL A 135 19.37 6.31 -2.37
N SER A 136 19.31 5.29 -3.21
CA SER A 136 18.85 5.43 -4.60
C SER A 136 17.34 5.23 -4.67
N LEU A 137 16.66 6.07 -5.47
CA LEU A 137 15.26 5.90 -5.82
C LEU A 137 15.20 5.13 -7.14
N ASN A 138 15.19 3.79 -7.05
CA ASN A 138 15.24 2.92 -8.23
C ASN A 138 13.89 2.83 -8.96
N TRP A 139 12.78 2.88 -8.23
CA TRP A 139 11.45 2.92 -8.82
C TRP A 139 10.67 4.12 -8.30
N ALA A 140 10.01 4.80 -9.22
CA ALA A 140 9.13 5.93 -8.94
C ALA A 140 8.14 6.06 -10.09
N TYR A 141 7.05 5.29 -10.08
CA TYR A 141 6.08 5.30 -11.15
C TYR A 141 4.64 5.26 -10.64
N VAL A 142 3.75 5.72 -11.48
CA VAL A 142 2.32 5.63 -11.27
C VAL A 142 1.72 4.59 -12.19
N SER A 143 0.75 3.84 -11.69
CA SER A 143 0.01 2.84 -12.44
C SER A 143 -1.47 3.16 -12.41
N GLY A 144 -2.13 3.11 -13.55
CA GLY A 144 -3.56 3.36 -13.64
C GLY A 144 -4.18 2.81 -14.92
N ARG A 145 -5.47 3.06 -15.08
CA ARG A 145 -6.21 2.61 -16.25
C ARG A 145 -6.90 3.79 -16.94
N VAL A 146 -6.71 3.88 -18.25
CA VAL A 146 -7.37 4.87 -19.10
C VAL A 146 -8.02 4.17 -20.29
N GLY A 147 -9.34 4.25 -20.43
CA GLY A 147 -10.07 3.67 -21.55
C GLY A 147 -9.80 2.17 -21.80
N GLY A 148 -9.58 1.40 -20.72
CA GLY A 148 -9.29 -0.04 -20.83
C GLY A 148 -7.80 -0.38 -21.00
N VAL A 149 -6.93 0.58 -21.27
CA VAL A 149 -5.48 0.45 -21.35
C VAL A 149 -4.88 0.62 -19.95
N MET A 150 -4.05 -0.32 -19.50
CA MET A 150 -3.21 -0.16 -18.32
C MET A 150 -1.99 0.68 -18.67
N LEU A 151 -1.71 1.71 -17.88
CA LEU A 151 -0.56 2.60 -18.06
C LEU A 151 0.31 2.57 -16.79
N ASP A 152 1.62 2.39 -16.99
CA ASP A 152 2.63 2.63 -15.98
C ASP A 152 3.55 3.74 -16.49
N ALA A 153 3.72 4.83 -15.73
CA ALA A 153 4.51 5.98 -16.14
C ALA A 153 5.48 6.40 -15.04
N GLY A 154 6.74 6.56 -15.40
CA GLY A 154 7.85 6.95 -14.52
C GLY A 154 9.01 5.96 -14.54
N ARG A 155 9.86 6.04 -13.50
CA ARG A 155 11.02 5.15 -13.34
C ARG A 155 10.58 3.77 -12.91
N GLN A 156 10.85 2.77 -13.73
CA GLN A 156 10.42 1.40 -13.51
C GLN A 156 11.38 0.40 -14.12
N ASN A 157 11.32 -0.85 -13.66
CA ASN A 157 12.02 -1.93 -14.32
C ASN A 157 11.21 -2.41 -15.53
N PHE A 158 11.84 -2.52 -16.68
CA PHE A 158 11.25 -3.14 -17.85
C PHE A 158 11.90 -4.51 -18.08
N LYS A 159 11.06 -5.53 -18.02
CA LYS A 159 11.47 -6.93 -18.12
C LYS A 159 10.47 -7.68 -19.00
N PRO A 160 10.69 -7.67 -20.34
CA PRO A 160 9.85 -8.43 -21.25
C PRO A 160 10.04 -9.93 -21.03
N HIS A 161 8.96 -10.69 -21.04
CA HIS A 161 8.96 -12.14 -20.85
C HIS A 161 9.70 -12.60 -19.58
N THR A 162 10.72 -13.42 -19.76
CA THR A 162 11.55 -13.98 -18.67
C THR A 162 12.66 -13.05 -18.22
N GLY A 163 12.91 -11.95 -18.94
CA GLY A 163 14.01 -11.03 -18.69
C GLY A 163 15.39 -11.53 -19.14
N ASN A 164 15.42 -12.58 -19.97
CA ASN A 164 16.68 -13.11 -20.48
C ASN A 164 17.33 -12.19 -21.52
N VAL A 165 16.55 -11.30 -22.15
CA VAL A 165 17.04 -10.35 -23.15
C VAL A 165 17.26 -8.98 -22.53
N LEU A 166 16.36 -8.56 -21.63
CA LEU A 166 16.37 -7.24 -21.04
C LEU A 166 15.78 -7.29 -19.64
N ASP A 167 16.53 -6.80 -18.67
CA ASP A 167 16.10 -6.57 -17.29
C ASP A 167 16.81 -5.31 -16.77
N ALA A 168 16.25 -4.14 -17.06
CA ALA A 168 16.90 -2.87 -16.74
C ALA A 168 15.88 -1.82 -16.25
N GLU A 169 16.39 -0.79 -15.60
CA GLU A 169 15.61 0.34 -15.11
C GLU A 169 15.51 1.43 -16.19
N PHE A 170 14.31 1.96 -16.37
CA PHE A 170 14.01 2.96 -17.39
C PHE A 170 13.07 4.02 -16.84
N ASP A 171 13.26 5.24 -17.30
CA ASP A 171 12.30 6.32 -17.20
C ASP A 171 11.41 6.32 -18.44
N GLY A 172 10.14 5.92 -18.30
CA GLY A 172 9.30 5.77 -19.47
C GLY A 172 7.83 5.51 -19.18
N ILE A 173 7.15 5.16 -20.26
CA ILE A 173 5.73 4.81 -20.24
C ILE A 173 5.57 3.40 -20.81
N LYS A 174 4.87 2.56 -20.06
CA LYS A 174 4.43 1.25 -20.48
C LYS A 174 2.91 1.24 -20.59
N ALA A 175 2.41 0.81 -21.72
CA ALA A 175 0.98 0.65 -21.99
C ALA A 175 0.67 -0.81 -22.32
N ALA A 176 -0.36 -1.36 -21.67
CA ALA A 176 -0.78 -2.73 -21.90
C ALA A 176 -2.28 -2.82 -22.12
N TYR A 177 -2.69 -3.57 -23.14
CA TYR A 177 -4.07 -3.80 -23.52
C TYR A 177 -4.34 -5.28 -23.76
N GLY A 178 -5.53 -5.73 -23.42
CA GLY A 178 -5.99 -7.10 -23.62
C GLY A 178 -6.12 -7.90 -22.32
N LYS A 179 -6.82 -9.03 -22.39
CA LYS A 179 -7.04 -9.95 -21.26
C LYS A 179 -6.40 -11.31 -21.52
N GLU A 180 -6.81 -12.02 -22.56
CA GLU A 180 -6.28 -13.34 -22.94
C GLU A 180 -5.00 -13.20 -23.76
N ILE A 181 -5.03 -12.30 -24.75
CA ILE A 181 -3.84 -11.87 -25.48
C ILE A 181 -3.52 -10.46 -25.00
N LYS A 182 -2.34 -10.29 -24.43
CA LYS A 182 -1.89 -9.01 -23.90
C LYS A 182 -0.84 -8.43 -24.83
N LEU A 183 -1.13 -7.25 -25.36
CA LEU A 183 -0.18 -6.44 -26.10
C LEU A 183 0.41 -5.40 -25.16
N THR A 184 1.73 -5.36 -25.04
CA THR A 184 2.43 -4.39 -24.20
C THR A 184 3.36 -3.56 -25.08
N GLY A 185 3.18 -2.25 -25.08
CA GLY A 185 4.09 -1.27 -25.66
C GLY A 185 4.88 -0.55 -24.60
N PHE A 186 6.15 -0.30 -24.83
CA PHE A 186 7.02 0.45 -23.96
C PHE A 186 7.82 1.49 -24.75
N VAL A 187 7.93 2.69 -24.19
CA VAL A 187 8.84 3.74 -24.66
C VAL A 187 9.50 4.37 -23.43
N GLY A 188 10.83 4.43 -23.44
CA GLY A 188 11.55 4.96 -22.31
C GLY A 188 13.01 5.28 -22.62
N LYS A 189 13.66 5.84 -21.62
CA LYS A 189 15.08 6.17 -21.60
C LYS A 189 15.75 5.32 -20.53
N ALA A 190 16.86 4.68 -20.86
CA ALA A 190 17.62 3.88 -19.91
C ALA A 190 18.20 4.77 -18.81
N ASP A 191 18.16 4.29 -17.58
CA ASP A 191 18.85 4.86 -16.42
C ASP A 191 19.96 3.89 -16.00
N ALA A 192 21.17 4.16 -16.45
CA ALA A 192 22.34 3.33 -16.20
C ALA A 192 23.16 3.80 -14.98
N ASP A 193 22.66 4.76 -14.21
CA ASP A 193 23.38 5.33 -13.05
C ASP A 193 23.72 4.28 -11.96
N ASP A 194 23.11 3.10 -12.01
CA ASP A 194 23.41 1.95 -11.14
C ASP A 194 24.47 0.98 -11.70
N GLY A 195 25.15 1.32 -12.79
CA GLY A 195 26.18 0.46 -13.40
C GLY A 195 25.67 -0.88 -13.94
N LYS A 196 24.38 -1.01 -14.09
CA LYS A 196 23.74 -2.17 -14.72
C LYS A 196 23.38 -1.83 -16.17
N THR A 197 24.40 -1.86 -17.01
CA THR A 197 24.20 -2.18 -18.42
C THR A 197 23.44 -3.51 -18.49
N SER A 198 22.58 -3.69 -19.48
CA SER A 198 22.02 -5.01 -19.78
C SER A 198 23.16 -6.04 -19.74
N ASP A 199 22.92 -7.25 -19.26
CA ASP A 199 23.92 -8.33 -19.22
C ASP A 199 24.65 -8.54 -20.56
N PHE A 200 24.16 -7.93 -21.62
CA PHE A 200 24.71 -7.97 -22.99
C PHE A 200 25.41 -6.69 -23.46
N GLY A 201 25.52 -5.64 -22.62
CA GLY A 201 26.20 -4.38 -22.98
C GLY A 201 25.55 -3.63 -24.17
N MET A 202 24.26 -3.89 -24.44
CA MET A 202 23.56 -3.34 -25.59
C MET A 202 22.87 -2.00 -25.35
N ILE A 203 22.84 -1.53 -24.11
CA ILE A 203 22.12 -0.33 -23.72
C ILE A 203 22.98 0.49 -22.78
N ASP A 204 23.26 1.71 -23.17
CA ASP A 204 23.99 2.70 -22.39
C ASP A 204 23.04 3.70 -21.70
N ASP A 205 23.56 4.45 -20.74
CA ASP A 205 22.81 5.51 -20.09
C ASP A 205 22.29 6.52 -21.11
N GLY A 206 21.01 6.81 -20.98
CA GLY A 206 20.36 7.75 -21.87
C GLY A 206 19.85 7.19 -23.19
N ASP A 207 20.09 5.92 -23.48
CA ASP A 207 19.57 5.27 -24.67
C ASP A 207 18.04 5.20 -24.64
N ARG A 208 17.42 5.36 -25.82
CA ARG A 208 15.98 5.25 -25.98
C ARG A 208 15.61 3.82 -26.37
N LEU A 209 14.65 3.26 -25.64
CA LEU A 209 14.10 1.96 -25.92
C LEU A 209 12.65 2.08 -26.39
N TYR A 210 12.35 1.36 -27.47
CA TYR A 210 11.00 1.12 -27.95
C TYR A 210 10.81 -0.39 -28.02
N ALA A 211 9.82 -0.90 -27.33
CA ALA A 211 9.54 -2.33 -27.29
C ALA A 211 8.06 -2.61 -27.43
N VAL A 212 7.75 -3.73 -28.07
CA VAL A 212 6.39 -4.30 -28.15
C VAL A 212 6.50 -5.77 -27.79
N ASP A 213 5.64 -6.23 -26.87
CA ASP A 213 5.60 -7.59 -26.34
C ASP A 213 4.14 -8.10 -26.28
#